data_ca310a997e4f6346fc1fa44a76ca25fd
#
_entry.id   ca310a997e4f6346fc1fa44a76ca25fd
#
_cell.length_a   1.000
_cell.length_b   1.000
_cell.length_c   1.000
_cell.angle_alpha   90.00
_cell.angle_beta   90.00
_cell.angle_gamma   90.00
#
_symmetry.space_group_name_H-M   'P 1'
#
loop_
_entity.id
_entity.type
_entity.pdbx_description
1 polymer ?
#
loop_
_entity_poly.entity_id
_entity_poly.type
_entity_poly.pdbx_seq_one_letter_code
_entity_poly.pdbx_strand_id
1 'polypeptide(L)'
;MKELLILLPVLNEQDGLETVLNAIPYQSLKEINWSPSIVIVDGNSSDNSRQIGESFGCEVIVQPTKGKGEAIRVGFEYAIKNNFDAVVMFDADRTYHPEDMLNMLPLLERGQIIVGNRLTNQMHPHAMTAQNWIGNHLLTWSAVMLFGLEIHDVCSGYWVFDKAALRQMNLNSMDFEIEAEMYAECAVANIDLRNYPIQYQPRIGEPKLGSIRDGSSILKKLIIRRLFPHPVDAELGRGKLSLHSNQ
;
A
#
# COMPACT_ATOMS: atom_id res chain seq x y z
N MET A 1 8.31 -8.76 21.54
CA MET A 1 7.37 -8.75 20.41
C MET A 1 8.02 -8.01 19.26
N LYS A 2 7.69 -8.36 18.02
CA LYS A 2 8.12 -7.60 16.84
C LYS A 2 7.25 -6.36 16.69
N GLU A 3 7.82 -5.24 16.28
CA GLU A 3 7.10 -3.98 16.07
C GLU A 3 6.44 -3.97 14.69
N LEU A 4 5.12 -3.81 14.66
CA LEU A 4 4.30 -3.76 13.44
C LEU A 4 3.78 -2.35 13.22
N LEU A 5 4.02 -1.77 12.04
CA LEU A 5 3.31 -0.58 11.61
C LEU A 5 2.11 -0.96 10.74
N ILE A 6 0.93 -0.49 11.11
CA ILE A 6 -0.26 -0.49 10.25
C ILE A 6 -0.34 0.90 9.62
N LEU A 7 -0.10 0.97 8.32
CA LEU A 7 -0.09 2.21 7.54
C LEU A 7 -1.39 2.38 6.78
N LEU A 8 -2.09 3.47 7.05
CA LEU A 8 -3.35 3.84 6.40
C LEU A 8 -3.18 5.16 5.65
N PRO A 9 -3.07 5.15 4.30
CA PRO A 9 -3.22 6.36 3.50
C PRO A 9 -4.66 6.83 3.53
N VAL A 10 -4.90 8.08 3.96
CA VAL A 10 -6.25 8.61 4.16
C VAL A 10 -6.43 9.94 3.41
N LEU A 11 -7.53 10.07 2.69
CA LEU A 11 -8.01 11.32 2.13
C LEU A 11 -9.54 11.31 2.11
N ASN A 12 -10.19 12.08 2.99
CA ASN A 12 -11.65 12.16 3.11
C ASN A 12 -12.29 10.75 3.21
N GLU A 13 -11.96 10.02 4.28
CA GLU A 13 -12.45 8.66 4.55
C GLU A 13 -13.21 8.56 5.88
N GLN A 14 -13.80 9.67 6.38
CA GLN A 14 -14.51 9.68 7.68
C GLN A 14 -15.56 8.58 7.82
N ASP A 15 -16.24 8.22 6.71
CA ASP A 15 -17.33 7.24 6.74
C ASP A 15 -16.85 5.79 6.88
N GLY A 16 -15.62 5.48 6.44
CA GLY A 16 -15.03 4.14 6.49
C GLY A 16 -13.98 3.95 7.60
N LEU A 17 -13.25 5.01 7.92
CA LEU A 17 -12.06 4.95 8.78
C LEU A 17 -12.36 4.42 10.19
N GLU A 18 -13.45 4.88 10.84
CA GLU A 18 -13.84 4.41 12.17
C GLU A 18 -14.11 2.90 12.17
N THR A 19 -14.80 2.41 11.13
CA THR A 19 -15.07 0.97 10.97
C THR A 19 -13.79 0.17 10.81
N VAL A 20 -12.84 0.67 10.02
CA VAL A 20 -11.53 0.05 9.79
C VAL A 20 -10.74 0.00 11.10
N LEU A 21 -10.64 1.11 11.84
CA LEU A 21 -9.89 1.19 13.10
C LEU A 21 -10.46 0.25 14.17
N ASN A 22 -11.78 0.14 14.28
CA ASN A 22 -12.44 -0.79 15.18
C ASN A 22 -12.21 -2.27 14.81
N ALA A 23 -11.98 -2.57 13.54
CA ALA A 23 -11.74 -3.92 13.04
C ALA A 23 -10.28 -4.38 13.18
N ILE A 24 -9.34 -3.52 13.61
CA ILE A 24 -7.94 -3.92 13.82
C ILE A 24 -7.85 -4.98 14.92
N PRO A 25 -7.30 -6.17 14.66
CA PRO A 25 -7.30 -7.30 15.58
C PRO A 25 -6.16 -7.24 16.60
N TYR A 26 -6.13 -6.21 17.46
CA TYR A 26 -5.02 -5.94 18.38
C TYR A 26 -4.64 -7.14 19.28
N GLN A 27 -5.65 -7.83 19.83
CA GLN A 27 -5.40 -8.95 20.74
C GLN A 27 -4.76 -10.13 19.98
N SER A 28 -5.31 -10.49 18.83
CA SER A 28 -4.80 -11.59 18.01
C SER A 28 -3.40 -11.30 17.45
N LEU A 29 -3.09 -10.04 17.13
CA LEU A 29 -1.73 -9.63 16.73
C LEU A 29 -0.72 -9.86 17.86
N LYS A 30 -1.07 -9.52 19.11
CA LYS A 30 -0.22 -9.77 20.27
C LYS A 30 -0.01 -11.28 20.52
N GLU A 31 -1.05 -12.09 20.30
CA GLU A 31 -0.97 -13.55 20.43
C GLU A 31 -0.01 -14.18 19.43
N ILE A 32 0.11 -13.61 18.24
CA ILE A 32 1.10 -14.01 17.22
C ILE A 32 2.42 -13.21 17.31
N ASN A 33 2.69 -12.60 18.47
CA ASN A 33 3.95 -11.92 18.84
C ASN A 33 4.23 -10.62 18.09
N TRP A 34 3.20 -9.87 17.65
CA TRP A 34 3.30 -8.55 17.07
C TRP A 34 2.76 -7.45 17.99
N SER A 35 3.47 -6.31 18.05
CA SER A 35 3.07 -5.09 18.75
C SER A 35 2.63 -4.06 17.71
N PRO A 36 1.31 -3.89 17.46
CA PRO A 36 0.85 -2.99 16.41
C PRO A 36 0.83 -1.53 16.85
N SER A 37 1.32 -0.65 15.99
CA SER A 37 1.12 0.81 16.00
C SER A 37 0.43 1.22 14.71
N ILE A 38 -0.49 2.18 14.76
CA ILE A 38 -1.20 2.69 13.58
C ILE A 38 -0.68 4.07 13.25
N VAL A 39 -0.32 4.25 11.97
CA VAL A 39 -0.03 5.56 11.39
C VAL A 39 -1.01 5.85 10.27
N ILE A 40 -1.68 6.98 10.38
CA ILE A 40 -2.51 7.56 9.34
C ILE A 40 -1.68 8.62 8.63
N VAL A 41 -1.49 8.48 7.32
CA VAL A 41 -0.92 9.55 6.50
C VAL A 41 -2.05 10.24 5.77
N ASP A 42 -2.37 11.45 6.23
CA ASP A 42 -3.51 12.23 5.78
C ASP A 42 -3.16 13.11 4.56
N GLY A 43 -3.88 12.91 3.48
CA GLY A 43 -3.75 13.63 2.21
C GLY A 43 -4.29 15.06 2.22
N ASN A 44 -4.39 15.68 3.38
CA ASN A 44 -5.00 16.97 3.62
C ASN A 44 -6.53 16.93 3.53
N SER A 45 -7.11 15.99 4.27
CA SER A 45 -8.57 15.79 4.36
C SER A 45 -9.29 17.06 4.82
N SER A 46 -10.45 17.29 4.24
CA SER A 46 -11.36 18.38 4.60
C SER A 46 -12.53 17.95 5.49
N ASP A 47 -12.66 16.64 5.72
CA ASP A 47 -13.65 16.02 6.61
C ASP A 47 -13.07 15.70 8.01
N ASN A 48 -13.76 14.89 8.80
CA ASN A 48 -13.35 14.53 10.16
C ASN A 48 -12.32 13.39 10.22
N SER A 49 -11.71 12.98 9.11
CA SER A 49 -10.79 11.82 9.10
C SER A 49 -9.64 11.95 10.11
N ARG A 50 -9.05 13.15 10.26
CA ARG A 50 -7.95 13.38 11.23
C ARG A 50 -8.42 13.22 12.67
N GLN A 51 -9.53 13.87 13.02
CA GLN A 51 -10.10 13.83 14.36
C GLN A 51 -10.47 12.39 14.77
N ILE A 52 -10.99 11.59 13.82
CA ILE A 52 -11.26 10.18 14.02
C ILE A 52 -9.95 9.44 14.34
N GLY A 53 -8.92 9.59 13.52
CA GLY A 53 -7.62 8.95 13.77
C GLY A 53 -7.02 9.31 15.13
N GLU A 54 -7.01 10.60 15.48
CA GLU A 54 -6.52 11.09 16.78
C GLU A 54 -7.32 10.52 17.96
N SER A 55 -8.65 10.40 17.84
CA SER A 55 -9.52 9.84 18.88
C SER A 55 -9.26 8.36 19.16
N PHE A 56 -8.76 7.61 18.18
CA PHE A 56 -8.32 6.22 18.31
C PHE A 56 -6.86 6.09 18.78
N GLY A 57 -6.18 7.20 19.05
CA GLY A 57 -4.78 7.20 19.49
C GLY A 57 -3.79 6.86 18.38
N CYS A 58 -4.18 7.03 17.11
CA CYS A 58 -3.27 6.87 15.97
C CYS A 58 -2.31 8.05 15.88
N GLU A 59 -1.09 7.79 15.42
CA GLU A 59 -0.21 8.85 14.92
C GLU A 59 -0.77 9.35 13.58
N VAL A 60 -1.04 10.67 13.48
CA VAL A 60 -1.58 11.29 12.26
C VAL A 60 -0.53 12.21 11.65
N ILE A 61 -0.06 11.88 10.47
CA ILE A 61 0.93 12.66 9.71
C ILE A 61 0.23 13.30 8.52
N VAL A 62 0.24 14.62 8.44
CA VAL A 62 -0.24 15.33 7.24
C VAL A 62 0.85 15.34 6.19
N GLN A 63 0.58 14.75 5.02
CA GLN A 63 1.57 14.70 3.94
C GLN A 63 1.87 16.10 3.37
N PRO A 64 3.11 16.36 2.92
CA PRO A 64 3.51 17.69 2.45
C PRO A 64 2.93 18.05 1.08
N THR A 65 2.64 17.05 0.25
CA THR A 65 2.07 17.24 -1.10
C THR A 65 0.85 16.34 -1.29
N LYS A 66 0.19 16.39 -2.45
CA LYS A 66 -1.00 15.57 -2.73
C LYS A 66 -0.61 14.23 -3.36
N GLY A 67 -1.52 13.27 -3.25
CA GLY A 67 -1.51 11.98 -3.94
C GLY A 67 -1.26 10.78 -3.03
N LYS A 68 -1.81 9.64 -3.41
CA LYS A 68 -1.70 8.39 -2.64
C LYS A 68 -0.25 7.90 -2.53
N GLY A 69 0.51 8.03 -3.62
CA GLY A 69 1.91 7.63 -3.64
C GLY A 69 2.77 8.42 -2.65
N GLU A 70 2.50 9.73 -2.50
CA GLU A 70 3.17 10.53 -1.47
C GLU A 70 2.83 10.04 -0.06
N ALA A 71 1.56 9.76 0.23
CA ALA A 71 1.16 9.23 1.53
C ALA A 71 1.91 7.95 1.88
N ILE A 72 2.01 7.03 0.92
CA ILE A 72 2.71 5.75 1.10
C ILE A 72 4.19 5.97 1.36
N ARG A 73 4.86 6.83 0.59
CA ARG A 73 6.29 7.12 0.78
C ARG A 73 6.57 7.75 2.15
N VAL A 74 5.75 8.72 2.58
CA VAL A 74 5.84 9.32 3.93
C VAL A 74 5.69 8.24 5.01
N GLY A 75 4.74 7.34 4.86
CA GLY A 75 4.54 6.22 5.78
C GLY A 75 5.72 5.24 5.80
N PHE A 76 6.32 4.95 4.65
CA PHE A 76 7.51 4.09 4.56
C PHE A 76 8.75 4.76 5.22
N GLU A 77 8.96 6.05 5.00
CA GLU A 77 10.01 6.81 5.67
C GLU A 77 9.83 6.78 7.20
N TYR A 78 8.59 6.97 7.66
CA TYR A 78 8.26 6.87 9.09
C TYR A 78 8.58 5.47 9.64
N ALA A 79 8.20 4.41 8.93
CA ALA A 79 8.46 3.03 9.33
C ALA A 79 9.96 2.73 9.45
N ILE A 80 10.75 3.17 8.46
CA ILE A 80 12.21 2.99 8.43
C ILE A 80 12.89 3.77 9.55
N LYS A 81 12.50 5.04 9.75
CA LYS A 81 13.05 5.92 10.78
C LYS A 81 12.81 5.38 12.19
N ASN A 82 11.62 4.85 12.44
CA ASN A 82 11.22 4.30 13.74
C ASN A 82 11.53 2.80 13.88
N ASN A 83 12.21 2.21 12.90
CA ASN A 83 12.78 0.86 12.95
C ASN A 83 11.74 -0.27 13.14
N PHE A 84 10.53 -0.14 12.59
CA PHE A 84 9.54 -1.20 12.61
C PHE A 84 10.06 -2.48 11.93
N ASP A 85 9.62 -3.64 12.41
CA ASP A 85 10.04 -4.95 11.88
C ASP A 85 9.25 -5.34 10.63
N ALA A 86 7.99 -4.89 10.53
CA ALA A 86 7.14 -5.05 9.36
C ALA A 86 6.17 -3.88 9.20
N VAL A 87 5.67 -3.71 7.98
CA VAL A 87 4.59 -2.77 7.65
C VAL A 87 3.44 -3.54 7.00
N VAL A 88 2.23 -3.33 7.50
CA VAL A 88 0.99 -3.71 6.83
C VAL A 88 0.33 -2.44 6.34
N MET A 89 0.08 -2.35 5.04
CA MET A 89 -0.56 -1.21 4.40
C MET A 89 -1.86 -1.64 3.72
N PHE A 90 -2.94 -0.86 3.89
CA PHE A 90 -4.18 -1.03 3.14
C PHE A 90 -5.02 0.25 3.16
N ASP A 91 -6.02 0.32 2.24
CA ASP A 91 -6.89 1.49 2.13
C ASP A 91 -7.91 1.55 3.28
N ALA A 92 -8.23 2.77 3.74
CA ALA A 92 -9.11 3.03 4.89
C ALA A 92 -10.61 3.12 4.53
N ASP A 93 -11.01 2.71 3.32
CA ASP A 93 -12.36 2.83 2.77
C ASP A 93 -13.27 1.63 3.06
N ARG A 94 -12.84 0.73 3.95
CA ARG A 94 -13.52 -0.53 4.34
C ARG A 94 -13.55 -1.61 3.26
N THR A 95 -12.92 -1.43 2.12
CA THR A 95 -12.89 -2.49 1.09
C THR A 95 -12.06 -3.69 1.50
N TYR A 96 -11.05 -3.49 2.35
CA TYR A 96 -10.15 -4.52 2.87
C TYR A 96 -10.52 -4.93 4.30
N HIS A 97 -10.35 -6.20 4.61
CA HIS A 97 -10.51 -6.73 5.95
C HIS A 97 -9.18 -6.68 6.72
N PRO A 98 -9.10 -5.89 7.82
CA PRO A 98 -7.87 -5.84 8.62
C PRO A 98 -7.42 -7.20 9.15
N GLU A 99 -8.35 -8.12 9.41
CA GLU A 99 -8.06 -9.47 9.91
C GLU A 99 -7.24 -10.33 8.95
N ASP A 100 -7.22 -10.03 7.64
CA ASP A 100 -6.42 -10.77 6.67
C ASP A 100 -4.92 -10.72 7.03
N MET A 101 -4.46 -9.66 7.72
CA MET A 101 -3.07 -9.58 8.21
C MET A 101 -2.67 -10.71 9.15
N LEU A 102 -3.62 -11.27 9.91
CA LEU A 102 -3.35 -12.39 10.83
C LEU A 102 -2.90 -13.66 10.09
N ASN A 103 -3.35 -13.81 8.85
CA ASN A 103 -2.96 -14.93 7.99
C ASN A 103 -1.71 -14.62 7.16
N MET A 104 -1.48 -13.34 6.82
CA MET A 104 -0.33 -12.92 6.01
C MET A 104 0.95 -12.81 6.84
N LEU A 105 0.90 -12.22 8.03
CA LEU A 105 2.08 -12.00 8.89
C LEU A 105 2.84 -13.28 9.28
N PRO A 106 2.20 -14.43 9.59
CA PRO A 106 2.91 -15.67 9.85
C PRO A 106 3.66 -16.23 8.65
N LEU A 107 3.29 -15.83 7.43
CA LEU A 107 3.89 -16.26 6.18
C LEU A 107 5.02 -15.34 5.72
N LEU A 108 5.20 -14.18 6.38
CA LEU A 108 6.18 -13.18 6.00
C LEU A 108 7.59 -13.63 6.36
N GLU A 109 8.43 -13.78 5.36
CA GLU A 109 9.84 -14.11 5.50
C GLU A 109 10.72 -12.86 5.42
N ARG A 110 11.97 -12.98 5.87
CA ARG A 110 12.92 -11.86 5.82
C ARG A 110 13.23 -11.45 4.38
N GLY A 111 13.08 -10.18 4.08
CA GLY A 111 13.32 -9.63 2.75
C GLY A 111 12.18 -9.88 1.76
N GLN A 112 11.03 -10.34 2.24
CA GLN A 112 9.86 -10.67 1.44
C GLN A 112 8.79 -9.59 1.52
N ILE A 113 7.96 -9.56 0.48
CA ILE A 113 6.72 -8.76 0.43
C ILE A 113 5.56 -9.71 0.12
N ILE A 114 4.42 -9.49 0.77
CA ILE A 114 3.19 -10.22 0.48
C ILE A 114 2.16 -9.22 -0.02
N VAL A 115 1.57 -9.50 -1.19
CA VAL A 115 0.49 -8.71 -1.77
C VAL A 115 -0.84 -9.45 -1.68
N GLY A 116 -1.87 -8.74 -1.23
CA GLY A 116 -3.23 -9.26 -1.16
C GLY A 116 -3.87 -9.31 -2.55
N ASN A 117 -4.31 -10.49 -2.98
CA ASN A 117 -5.03 -10.68 -4.24
C ASN A 117 -6.56 -10.58 -4.01
N ARG A 118 -7.18 -9.53 -4.55
CA ARG A 118 -8.64 -9.31 -4.49
C ARG A 118 -9.41 -10.11 -5.55
N LEU A 119 -8.74 -10.46 -6.66
CA LEU A 119 -9.36 -11.06 -7.85
C LEU A 119 -9.59 -12.57 -7.67
N THR A 120 -10.25 -12.92 -6.56
CA THR A 120 -10.53 -14.30 -6.14
C THR A 120 -12.01 -14.51 -5.90
N ASN A 121 -12.41 -15.75 -5.61
CA ASN A 121 -13.77 -16.08 -5.20
C ASN A 121 -14.16 -15.53 -3.80
N GLN A 122 -13.23 -14.92 -3.06
CA GLN A 122 -13.49 -14.25 -1.78
C GLN A 122 -13.93 -12.78 -1.97
N MET A 123 -13.92 -12.28 -3.21
CA MET A 123 -14.42 -10.95 -3.53
C MET A 123 -15.95 -10.94 -3.49
N HIS A 124 -16.52 -9.95 -2.77
CA HIS A 124 -17.96 -9.75 -2.75
C HIS A 124 -18.48 -9.38 -4.16
N PRO A 125 -19.63 -9.91 -4.64
CA PRO A 125 -20.12 -9.69 -6.01
C PRO A 125 -20.28 -8.22 -6.43
N HIS A 126 -20.50 -7.32 -5.46
CA HIS A 126 -20.70 -5.88 -5.71
C HIS A 126 -19.48 -5.03 -5.32
N ALA A 127 -18.34 -5.64 -4.99
CA ALA A 127 -17.14 -4.90 -4.58
C ALA A 127 -16.41 -4.23 -5.74
N MET A 128 -16.59 -4.71 -6.96
CA MET A 128 -15.92 -4.18 -8.13
C MET A 128 -16.86 -4.24 -9.36
N THR A 129 -16.81 -3.20 -10.20
CA THR A 129 -17.53 -3.21 -11.47
C THR A 129 -16.87 -4.17 -12.46
N ALA A 130 -17.63 -4.72 -13.41
CA ALA A 130 -17.07 -5.60 -14.45
C ALA A 130 -15.96 -4.90 -15.26
N GLN A 131 -16.09 -3.60 -15.53
CA GLN A 131 -15.09 -2.81 -16.22
C GLN A 131 -13.79 -2.74 -15.44
N ASN A 132 -13.84 -2.47 -14.13
CA ASN A 132 -12.66 -2.42 -13.27
C ASN A 132 -12.03 -3.80 -13.10
N TRP A 133 -12.84 -4.85 -13.03
CA TRP A 133 -12.37 -6.23 -12.98
C TRP A 133 -11.56 -6.60 -14.22
N ILE A 134 -12.09 -6.33 -15.42
CA ILE A 134 -11.37 -6.55 -16.69
C ILE A 134 -10.10 -5.70 -16.75
N GLY A 135 -10.21 -4.41 -16.39
CA GLY A 135 -9.06 -3.48 -16.37
C GLY A 135 -7.93 -3.96 -15.47
N ASN A 136 -8.25 -4.43 -14.25
CA ASN A 136 -7.28 -4.98 -13.31
C ASN A 136 -6.58 -6.23 -13.86
N HIS A 137 -7.32 -7.15 -14.50
CA HIS A 137 -6.71 -8.31 -15.15
C HIS A 137 -5.78 -7.93 -16.29
N LEU A 138 -6.16 -6.96 -17.14
CA LEU A 138 -5.30 -6.49 -18.24
C LEU A 138 -4.03 -5.82 -17.74
N LEU A 139 -4.12 -4.98 -16.69
CA LEU A 139 -2.98 -4.34 -16.07
C LEU A 139 -2.05 -5.37 -15.40
N THR A 140 -2.62 -6.33 -14.69
CA THR A 140 -1.86 -7.42 -14.06
C THR A 140 -1.14 -8.27 -15.11
N TRP A 141 -1.83 -8.66 -16.17
CA TRP A 141 -1.21 -9.39 -17.29
C TRP A 141 -0.07 -8.58 -17.92
N SER A 142 -0.28 -7.27 -18.16
CA SER A 142 0.75 -6.39 -18.72
C SER A 142 1.97 -6.30 -17.80
N ALA A 143 1.76 -6.22 -16.48
CA ALA A 143 2.84 -6.19 -15.50
C ALA A 143 3.68 -7.47 -15.53
N VAL A 144 3.04 -8.64 -15.52
CA VAL A 144 3.72 -9.94 -15.60
C VAL A 144 4.48 -10.08 -16.93
N MET A 145 3.89 -9.66 -18.06
CA MET A 145 4.55 -9.71 -19.37
C MET A 145 5.79 -8.80 -19.45
N LEU A 146 5.75 -7.65 -18.78
CA LEU A 146 6.88 -6.70 -18.79
C LEU A 146 8.02 -7.14 -17.88
N PHE A 147 7.75 -7.74 -16.72
CA PHE A 147 8.75 -7.98 -15.69
C PHE A 147 9.07 -9.46 -15.42
N GLY A 148 8.17 -10.38 -15.80
CA GLY A 148 8.33 -11.81 -15.55
C GLY A 148 8.16 -12.23 -14.08
N LEU A 149 7.85 -11.30 -13.18
CA LEU A 149 7.56 -11.60 -11.79
C LEU A 149 6.06 -11.91 -11.63
N GLU A 150 5.75 -13.00 -10.94
CA GLU A 150 4.36 -13.42 -10.74
C GLU A 150 3.63 -12.49 -9.77
N ILE A 151 2.56 -11.87 -10.23
CA ILE A 151 1.59 -11.15 -9.42
C ILE A 151 0.18 -11.46 -9.91
N HIS A 152 -0.80 -11.53 -8.99
CA HIS A 152 -2.18 -11.86 -9.32
C HIS A 152 -3.11 -10.63 -9.34
N ASP A 153 -2.70 -9.52 -8.72
CA ASP A 153 -3.45 -8.26 -8.64
C ASP A 153 -2.50 -7.06 -8.43
N VAL A 154 -2.02 -6.47 -9.53
CA VAL A 154 -1.07 -5.34 -9.49
C VAL A 154 -1.67 -4.05 -8.93
N CYS A 155 -3.01 -3.95 -8.92
CA CYS A 155 -3.73 -2.77 -8.41
C CYS A 155 -4.24 -2.97 -6.97
N SER A 156 -3.78 -4.01 -6.27
CA SER A 156 -4.16 -4.21 -4.88
C SER A 156 -3.54 -3.13 -3.99
N GLY A 157 -4.35 -2.57 -3.08
CA GLY A 157 -3.88 -1.66 -2.04
C GLY A 157 -3.45 -2.37 -0.74
N TYR A 158 -3.53 -3.70 -0.65
CA TYR A 158 -3.16 -4.44 0.55
C TYR A 158 -1.79 -5.11 0.42
N TRP A 159 -0.81 -4.61 1.17
CA TRP A 159 0.57 -5.07 1.11
C TRP A 159 1.16 -5.28 2.50
N VAL A 160 1.99 -6.29 2.65
CA VAL A 160 2.77 -6.58 3.87
C VAL A 160 4.25 -6.61 3.50
N PHE A 161 5.03 -5.81 4.18
CA PHE A 161 6.46 -5.63 3.92
C PHE A 161 7.28 -6.10 5.11
N ASP A 162 8.27 -6.96 4.87
CA ASP A 162 9.38 -7.10 5.81
C ASP A 162 10.28 -5.87 5.78
N LYS A 163 10.88 -5.54 6.91
CA LYS A 163 11.79 -4.40 7.07
C LYS A 163 12.93 -4.36 6.06
N ALA A 164 13.53 -5.52 5.76
CA ALA A 164 14.65 -5.59 4.83
C ALA A 164 14.20 -5.37 3.38
N ALA A 165 13.00 -5.83 3.00
CA ALA A 165 12.39 -5.54 1.72
C ALA A 165 11.98 -4.07 1.60
N LEU A 166 11.34 -3.52 2.64
CA LEU A 166 10.91 -2.12 2.66
C LEU A 166 12.08 -1.14 2.41
N ARG A 167 13.24 -1.41 3.00
CA ARG A 167 14.45 -0.59 2.84
C ARG A 167 15.04 -0.61 1.42
N GLN A 168 14.64 -1.55 0.59
CA GLN A 168 15.06 -1.63 -0.81
C GLN A 168 14.09 -0.91 -1.75
N MET A 169 12.91 -0.47 -1.25
CA MET A 169 11.94 0.26 -2.05
C MET A 169 12.47 1.63 -2.45
N ASN A 170 12.63 1.86 -3.75
CA ASN A 170 13.03 3.13 -4.33
C ASN A 170 11.90 3.66 -5.22
N LEU A 171 11.01 4.46 -4.63
CA LEU A 171 9.73 4.87 -5.21
C LEU A 171 9.68 6.38 -5.45
N ASN A 172 9.06 6.78 -6.57
CA ASN A 172 8.86 8.19 -6.91
C ASN A 172 7.44 8.53 -7.41
N SER A 173 6.53 7.56 -7.45
CA SER A 173 5.12 7.81 -7.76
C SER A 173 4.49 8.73 -6.74
N MET A 174 3.64 9.62 -7.25
CA MET A 174 2.92 10.57 -6.41
C MET A 174 1.47 10.16 -6.19
N ASP A 175 0.89 9.36 -7.10
CA ASP A 175 -0.53 9.05 -7.10
C ASP A 175 -0.80 7.54 -7.21
N PHE A 176 -1.92 7.12 -7.79
CA PHE A 176 -2.43 5.75 -7.85
C PHE A 176 -1.59 4.76 -8.69
N GLU A 177 -0.54 5.21 -9.35
CA GLU A 177 0.43 4.32 -10.00
C GLU A 177 1.47 3.73 -9.04
N ILE A 178 1.38 4.05 -7.75
CA ILE A 178 2.35 3.63 -6.74
C ILE A 178 2.38 2.11 -6.54
N GLU A 179 1.24 1.43 -6.57
CA GLU A 179 1.19 -0.03 -6.41
C GLU A 179 1.89 -0.74 -7.57
N ALA A 180 1.70 -0.25 -8.80
CA ALA A 180 2.40 -0.76 -9.96
C ALA A 180 3.91 -0.47 -9.91
N GLU A 181 4.31 0.67 -9.33
CA GLU A 181 5.72 0.97 -9.10
C GLU A 181 6.32 0.06 -8.03
N MET A 182 5.61 -0.19 -6.92
CA MET A 182 6.06 -1.15 -5.89
C MET A 182 6.29 -2.55 -6.47
N TYR A 183 5.37 -3.02 -7.32
CA TYR A 183 5.56 -4.27 -8.04
C TYR A 183 6.78 -4.26 -8.95
N ALA A 184 6.93 -3.19 -9.77
CA ALA A 184 8.08 -3.06 -10.66
C ALA A 184 9.41 -3.02 -9.88
N GLU A 185 9.41 -2.37 -8.71
CA GLU A 185 10.58 -2.34 -7.84
C GLU A 185 10.91 -3.73 -7.26
N CYS A 186 9.90 -4.52 -6.90
CA CYS A 186 10.14 -5.92 -6.51
C CYS A 186 10.88 -6.69 -7.60
N ALA A 187 10.46 -6.54 -8.85
CA ALA A 187 11.11 -7.21 -9.99
C ALA A 187 12.53 -6.70 -10.25
N VAL A 188 12.75 -5.37 -10.17
CA VAL A 188 14.05 -4.73 -10.43
C VAL A 188 15.06 -5.04 -9.33
N ALA A 189 14.65 -4.95 -8.07
CA ALA A 189 15.50 -5.20 -6.90
C ALA A 189 15.59 -6.69 -6.53
N ASN A 190 14.92 -7.58 -7.28
CA ASN A 190 14.85 -9.01 -7.01
C ASN A 190 14.34 -9.33 -5.59
N ILE A 191 13.32 -8.58 -5.17
CA ILE A 191 12.63 -8.81 -3.89
C ILE A 191 11.62 -9.94 -4.07
N ASP A 192 11.61 -10.88 -3.14
CA ASP A 192 10.64 -11.98 -3.15
C ASP A 192 9.23 -11.45 -2.90
N LEU A 193 8.30 -11.72 -3.85
CA LEU A 193 6.92 -11.26 -3.84
C LEU A 193 5.97 -12.47 -3.78
N ARG A 194 5.20 -12.54 -2.71
CA ARG A 194 4.22 -13.60 -2.49
C ARG A 194 2.80 -13.06 -2.68
N ASN A 195 1.95 -13.81 -3.39
CA ASN A 195 0.53 -13.51 -3.53
C ASN A 195 -0.28 -14.20 -2.42
N TYR A 196 -1.24 -13.48 -1.81
CA TYR A 196 -2.14 -14.05 -0.81
C TYR A 196 -3.60 -13.68 -1.13
N PRO A 197 -4.55 -14.65 -1.22
CA PRO A 197 -5.96 -14.35 -1.46
C PRO A 197 -6.56 -13.63 -0.26
N ILE A 198 -7.22 -12.50 -0.48
CA ILE A 198 -7.86 -11.69 0.56
C ILE A 198 -9.34 -11.49 0.28
N GLN A 199 -10.09 -11.15 1.31
CA GLN A 199 -11.46 -10.71 1.19
C GLN A 199 -11.50 -9.27 0.64
N TYR A 200 -12.48 -8.98 -0.21
CA TYR A 200 -12.69 -7.65 -0.75
C TYR A 200 -14.17 -7.29 -0.77
N GLN A 201 -14.53 -6.17 -0.16
CA GLN A 201 -15.91 -5.74 0.12
C GLN A 201 -16.27 -4.49 -0.69
N PRO A 202 -17.57 -4.18 -0.83
CA PRO A 202 -18.01 -2.91 -1.38
C PRO A 202 -17.50 -1.73 -0.55
N ARG A 203 -17.01 -0.70 -1.24
CA ARG A 203 -16.52 0.53 -0.65
C ARG A 203 -17.63 1.30 0.05
N ILE A 204 -17.28 1.97 1.15
CA ILE A 204 -18.07 3.05 1.73
C ILE A 204 -17.46 4.37 1.23
N GLY A 205 -18.33 5.30 0.79
CA GLY A 205 -17.92 6.59 0.25
C GLY A 205 -17.71 6.59 -1.28
N GLU A 206 -17.30 7.74 -1.80
CA GLU A 206 -17.16 7.95 -3.24
C GLU A 206 -15.85 7.36 -3.78
N PRO A 207 -15.86 6.72 -4.97
CA PRO A 207 -14.66 6.23 -5.60
C PRO A 207 -13.76 7.40 -6.03
N LYS A 208 -12.47 7.35 -5.67
CA LYS A 208 -11.47 8.37 -5.99
C LYS A 208 -10.71 8.06 -7.29
N LEU A 209 -10.81 6.84 -7.78
CA LEU A 209 -10.21 6.37 -9.03
C LEU A 209 -11.13 6.66 -10.21
N GLY A 210 -10.62 7.38 -11.22
CA GLY A 210 -11.25 7.53 -12.53
C GLY A 210 -10.72 6.48 -13.50
N SER A 211 -11.50 5.41 -13.76
CA SER A 211 -11.04 4.11 -14.27
C SER A 211 -10.13 4.10 -15.51
N ILE A 212 -10.32 4.97 -16.50
CA ILE A 212 -9.50 4.94 -17.74
C ILE A 212 -8.21 5.74 -17.58
N ARG A 213 -8.26 6.93 -16.97
CA ARG A 213 -7.10 7.80 -16.79
C ARG A 213 -6.07 7.15 -15.87
N ASP A 214 -6.53 6.58 -14.77
CA ASP A 214 -5.64 5.95 -13.79
C ASP A 214 -5.04 4.66 -14.32
N GLY A 215 -5.84 3.83 -15.04
CA GLY A 215 -5.33 2.66 -15.73
C GLY A 215 -4.23 2.99 -16.74
N SER A 216 -4.36 4.10 -17.48
CA SER A 216 -3.31 4.57 -18.40
C SER A 216 -2.05 5.03 -17.67
N SER A 217 -2.19 5.69 -16.51
CA SER A 217 -1.06 6.10 -15.66
C SER A 217 -0.32 4.93 -15.08
N ILE A 218 -1.05 3.91 -14.62
CA ILE A 218 -0.50 2.64 -14.12
C ILE A 218 0.32 1.93 -15.22
N LEU A 219 -0.26 1.74 -16.41
CA LEU A 219 0.45 1.12 -17.53
C LEU A 219 1.68 1.92 -17.94
N LYS A 220 1.56 3.25 -18.02
CA LYS A 220 2.69 4.14 -18.31
C LYS A 220 3.81 3.99 -17.29
N LYS A 221 3.49 3.89 -15.99
CA LYS A 221 4.49 3.68 -14.94
C LYS A 221 5.20 2.35 -15.12
N LEU A 222 4.49 1.26 -15.39
CA LEU A 222 5.10 -0.05 -15.67
C LEU A 222 6.07 0.01 -16.85
N ILE A 223 5.69 0.66 -17.95
CA ILE A 223 6.56 0.83 -19.12
C ILE A 223 7.79 1.67 -18.77
N ILE A 224 7.61 2.78 -18.08
CA ILE A 224 8.74 3.65 -17.66
C ILE A 224 9.71 2.86 -16.78
N ARG A 225 9.21 2.13 -15.77
CA ARG A 225 10.07 1.34 -14.88
C ARG A 225 10.76 0.17 -15.58
N ARG A 226 10.15 -0.37 -16.65
CA ARG A 226 10.80 -1.40 -17.50
C ARG A 226 11.95 -0.85 -18.32
N LEU A 227 11.80 0.38 -18.85
CA LEU A 227 12.81 1.05 -19.67
C LEU A 227 13.89 1.74 -18.82
N PHE A 228 13.49 2.28 -17.67
CA PHE A 228 14.32 3.00 -16.69
C PHE A 228 14.14 2.37 -15.31
N PRO A 229 14.86 1.29 -15.01
CA PRO A 229 14.66 0.49 -13.79
C PRO A 229 14.81 1.28 -12.49
N HIS A 230 15.72 2.26 -12.47
CA HIS A 230 15.85 3.15 -11.33
C HIS A 230 15.05 4.44 -11.57
N PRO A 231 14.43 5.03 -10.52
CA PRO A 231 13.84 6.35 -10.66
C PRO A 231 14.92 7.26 -11.23
N VAL A 232 14.69 7.81 -12.41
CA VAL A 232 15.48 8.95 -12.87
C VAL A 232 15.17 10.04 -11.86
N ASP A 233 16.14 10.43 -11.03
CA ASP A 233 16.02 11.57 -10.17
C ASP A 233 15.50 12.70 -11.07
N ALA A 234 14.25 13.05 -10.91
CA ALA A 234 13.74 14.27 -11.51
C ALA A 234 14.43 15.39 -10.75
N GLU A 235 15.67 15.71 -11.19
CA GLU A 235 16.36 16.94 -10.87
C GLU A 235 15.60 18.10 -11.52
N LEU A 236 14.42 18.34 -10.98
CA LEU A 236 13.72 19.60 -11.12
C LEU A 236 12.99 19.88 -9.80
N GLY A 237 13.76 20.41 -8.87
CA GLY A 237 13.24 21.30 -7.84
C GLY A 237 12.81 20.71 -6.50
N ARG A 238 13.27 19.55 -6.04
CA ARG A 238 13.11 19.14 -4.62
C ARG A 238 14.35 18.42 -4.13
N GLY A 239 14.85 18.91 -2.98
CA GLY A 239 16.11 18.49 -2.40
C GLY A 239 16.21 16.98 -2.21
N LYS A 240 17.39 16.46 -2.50
CA LYS A 240 17.83 15.12 -2.13
C LYS A 240 17.58 14.90 -0.66
N LEU A 241 16.61 14.03 -0.30
CA LEU A 241 16.69 13.31 0.95
C LEU A 241 17.74 12.21 0.76
N SER A 242 19.00 12.60 0.87
CA SER A 242 20.11 11.66 0.90
C SER A 242 20.09 10.94 2.24
N LEU A 243 19.56 9.72 2.27
CA LEU A 243 19.89 8.75 3.31
C LEU A 243 21.33 8.26 3.10
N HIS A 244 22.32 9.14 3.17
CA HIS A 244 23.70 8.75 3.42
C HIS A 244 23.98 8.98 4.90
N SER A 245 23.92 7.87 5.64
CA SER A 245 24.58 7.68 6.90
C SER A 245 26.01 8.18 6.83
N ASN A 246 26.36 9.13 7.66
CA ASN A 246 27.72 9.22 8.17
C ASN A 246 27.77 8.48 9.50
N GLN A 247 28.58 7.41 9.49
CA GLN A 247 29.30 6.72 10.58
C GLN A 247 28.59 6.57 11.93
#